data_1748457e4e5118cd71f3f8c192eac3f9
#
_entry.id   1748457e4e5118cd71f3f8c192eac3f9
#
_cell.length_a   1.000
_cell.length_b   1.000
_cell.length_c   1.000
_cell.angle_alpha   90.00
_cell.angle_beta   90.00
_cell.angle_gamma   90.00
#
_symmetry.space_group_name_H-M   'P 1'
#
loop_
_entity.id
_entity.type
_entity.pdbx_description
1 polymer ?
#
loop_
_entity_poly.entity_id
_entity_poly.type
_entity_poly.pdbx_seq_one_letter_code
_entity_poly.pdbx_strand_id
1 'polypeptide(L)'
;MDSKKIILYXSCLMLEIAKXDNNVKXEELIIIEEILIDYFRISKKYASEILRASHKELEXSIDIFKYANLLNHELDXEDKVDLIRCIFEVGYSXGXLHYLELHYIKIMSXLLNXENDDVVKAKLEKKN
;
A
#
# COMPACT_ATOMS: atom_id res chain seq x y z
N MET A 1 11.66 -7.42 12.52
CA MET A 1 11.99 -6.90 11.18
C MET A 1 12.42 -5.44 11.28
N ASP A 2 13.40 -5.09 10.48
CA ASP A 2 13.92 -3.72 10.40
C ASP A 2 12.81 -2.75 9.98
N SER A 3 12.71 -1.59 10.61
CA SER A 3 11.74 -0.56 10.26
C SER A 3 11.81 -0.16 8.80
N LYS A 4 13.02 -0.06 8.27
CA LYS A 4 13.21 0.30 6.86
C LYS A 4 12.55 -0.73 5.94
N LYS A 5 12.65 -2.03 6.28
CA LYS A 5 12.02 -3.07 5.48
C LYS A 5 10.49 -3.01 5.56
N ILE A 6 9.95 -2.70 6.73
CA ILE A 6 8.51 -2.54 6.89
C ILE A 6 8.01 -1.41 5.98
N ILE A 7 8.70 -0.29 6.00
CA ILE A 7 8.34 0.86 5.16
C ILE A 7 8.46 0.50 3.68
N LEU A 8 9.53 -0.17 3.31
CA LEU A 8 9.75 -0.58 1.92
C LEU A 8 8.63 -1.49 1.44
N TYR A 9 8.25 -2.45 2.26
CA TYR A 9 7.20 -3.40 1.87
C TYR A 9 5.82 -2.76 1.77
N UNK A 10 5.53 -1.87 2.37
CA UNK A 10 4.54 -1.22 2.32
C UNK A 10 4.43 -0.53 1.20
N SER A 11 5.43 0.20 1.01
CA SER A 11 5.51 0.96 -0.23
C SER A 11 5.32 0.06 -1.46
N CYS A 12 5.94 -1.10 -1.43
CA CYS A 12 5.78 -2.06 -2.53
C CYS A 12 4.33 -2.48 -2.72
N LEU A 13 3.61 -2.72 -1.62
CA LEU A 13 2.19 -3.09 -1.73
C LEU A 13 1.38 -1.95 -2.37
N MET A 14 1.61 -0.73 -1.94
CA MET A 14 0.89 0.41 -2.50
C MET A 14 1.21 0.61 -3.97
N LEU A 15 2.48 0.46 -4.32
CA LEU A 15 2.90 0.63 -5.70
C LEU A 15 2.31 -0.46 -6.59
N GLU A 16 2.24 -1.69 -6.09
CA GLU A 16 1.65 -2.79 -6.84
C GLU A 16 0.16 -2.54 -7.08
N ILE A 17 -0.55 -2.00 -6.10
CA ILE A 17 -1.95 -1.63 -6.26
C ILE A 17 -2.08 -0.57 -7.37
N ALA A 18 -1.21 0.43 -7.36
CA ALA A 18 -1.23 1.49 -8.36
C ALA A 18 -0.97 0.96 -9.76
N LYS A 19 -0.23 -0.13 -9.87
CA LYS A 19 0.10 -0.75 -11.16
C LYS A 19 -0.96 -1.71 -11.71
N UNK A 20 -1.80 -1.80 -11.03
CA UNK A 20 -2.72 -2.64 -11.31
C UNK A 20 -3.31 -2.63 -12.61
N ASP A 21 -3.46 -1.59 -13.20
CA ASP A 21 -3.94 -1.44 -14.57
C ASP A 21 -2.79 -1.20 -15.56
N ASN A 22 -1.59 -1.53 -15.16
CA ASN A 22 -0.37 -1.40 -15.96
C ASN A 22 -0.01 0.05 -16.28
N ASN A 23 -0.52 0.99 -15.50
CA ASN A 23 -0.32 2.41 -15.80
C ASN A 23 -0.32 3.22 -14.52
N VAL A 24 0.85 3.36 -13.91
CA VAL A 24 0.99 4.14 -12.69
C VAL A 24 0.96 5.62 -13.06
N LYS A 25 -0.01 6.34 -12.50
CA LYS A 25 -0.14 7.76 -12.78
C LYS A 25 0.68 8.59 -11.78
N UNK A 26 0.92 9.50 -12.11
CA UNK A 26 1.60 10.35 -11.36
C UNK A 26 1.04 10.70 -10.13
N GLU A 27 -0.23 11.01 -10.26
CA GLU A 27 -1.04 11.33 -9.08
C GLU A 27 -0.90 10.24 -8.03
N GLU A 28 -0.89 9.00 -8.48
CA GLU A 28 -0.77 7.87 -7.57
C GLU A 28 0.59 7.84 -6.88
N LEU A 29 1.64 8.16 -7.61
CA LEU A 29 2.98 8.22 -7.02
C LEU A 29 3.08 9.32 -5.97
N ILE A 30 2.46 10.46 -6.23
CA ILE A 30 2.44 11.57 -5.27
C ILE A 30 1.72 11.14 -4.00
N ILE A 31 0.57 10.47 -4.16
CA ILE A 31 -0.21 10.00 -3.02
C ILE A 31 0.58 8.99 -2.19
N ILE A 32 1.25 8.05 -2.87
CA ILE A 32 2.07 7.05 -2.15
C ILE A 32 3.16 7.76 -1.35
N GLU A 33 3.84 8.73 -1.96
CA GLU A 33 4.88 9.48 -1.26
C GLU A 33 4.33 10.19 -0.04
N GLU A 34 3.17 10.83 -0.17
CA GLU A 34 2.53 11.54 0.93
C GLU A 34 2.14 10.57 2.06
N ILE A 35 1.64 9.39 1.70
CA ILE A 35 1.28 8.38 2.68
C ILE A 35 2.51 7.91 3.43
N LEU A 36 3.62 7.68 2.74
CA LEU A 36 4.86 7.26 3.38
C LEU A 36 5.31 8.29 4.40
N ILE A 37 5.23 9.56 4.04
CA ILE A 37 5.61 10.64 4.95
C ILE A 37 4.71 10.66 6.17
N ASP A 38 3.40 10.60 5.97
CA ASP A 38 2.43 10.78 7.06
C ASP A 38 2.27 9.53 7.91
N TYR A 39 2.16 8.36 7.28
CA TYR A 39 1.89 7.12 8.00
C TYR A 39 3.13 6.64 8.77
N PHE A 40 4.28 6.69 8.12
CA PHE A 40 5.53 6.22 8.72
C PHE A 40 6.33 7.34 9.39
N ARG A 41 5.89 8.58 9.24
CA ARG A 41 6.54 9.75 9.86
C ARG A 41 8.00 9.86 9.46
N ILE A 42 8.23 9.83 8.14
CA ILE A 42 9.56 9.97 7.59
C ILE A 42 9.66 11.25 6.74
N SER A 43 10.88 11.66 6.42
CA SER A 43 11.10 12.86 5.63
C SER A 43 10.72 12.62 4.17
N LYS A 44 10.50 13.70 3.44
CA LYS A 44 10.23 13.62 2.01
C LYS A 44 11.41 12.97 1.27
N LYS A 45 12.64 13.32 1.65
CA LYS A 45 13.82 12.73 1.04
C LYS A 45 13.86 11.22 1.22
N TYR A 46 13.59 10.76 2.45
CA TYR A 46 13.56 9.33 2.75
C TYR A 46 12.41 8.63 2.01
N ALA A 47 11.24 9.28 1.97
CA ALA A 47 10.10 8.71 1.23
C ALA A 47 10.41 8.55 -0.25
N SER A 48 11.09 9.53 -0.85
CA SER A 48 11.50 9.44 -2.25
C SER A 48 12.47 8.28 -2.47
N GLU A 49 13.40 8.09 -1.55
CA GLU A 49 14.34 6.98 -1.63
C GLU A 49 13.64 5.63 -1.51
N ILE A 50 12.67 5.54 -0.60
CA ILE A 50 11.90 4.31 -0.40
C ILE A 50 11.08 4.01 -1.67
N LEU A 51 10.45 5.02 -2.25
CA LEU A 51 9.65 4.82 -3.45
C LEU A 51 10.51 4.35 -4.61
N ARG A 52 11.69 4.93 -4.75
CA ARG A 52 12.65 4.52 -5.78
C ARG A 52 13.08 3.06 -5.56
N ALA A 53 13.37 2.70 -4.30
CA ALA A 53 13.73 1.33 -3.95
C ALA A 53 12.59 0.37 -4.22
N SER A 54 11.34 0.81 -4.02
CA SER A 54 10.15 -0.01 -4.28
C SER A 54 10.02 -0.34 -5.76
N HIS A 55 10.22 0.63 -6.63
CA HIS A 55 10.21 0.41 -8.08
C HIS A 55 11.24 -0.64 -8.46
N LYS A 56 12.43 -0.52 -7.92
CA LYS A 56 13.52 -1.42 -8.21
C LYS A 56 13.20 -2.84 -7.72
N GLU A 57 12.64 -2.91 -6.52
CA GLU A 57 12.26 -4.19 -5.90
C GLU A 57 11.22 -4.91 -6.75
N LEU A 58 10.22 -4.19 -7.26
CA LEU A 58 9.14 -4.78 -8.05
C LEU A 58 9.58 -5.17 -9.45
N GLU A 59 10.68 -4.63 -9.94
CA GLU A 59 11.25 -5.07 -11.22
C GLU A 59 11.78 -6.50 -11.14
N UNK A 60 12.14 -6.70 -10.10
CA UNK A 60 12.68 -7.92 -9.96
C UNK A 60 11.61 -8.90 -9.79
N SER A 61 10.93 -9.34 -10.20
CA SER A 61 9.98 -10.42 -10.11
C SER A 61 9.68 -10.81 -8.66
N ILE A 62 9.21 -9.85 -7.91
CA ILE A 62 8.98 -9.99 -6.47
C ILE A 62 7.63 -10.64 -6.18
N ASP A 63 7.60 -11.49 -5.17
CA ASP A 63 6.37 -12.11 -4.68
C ASP A 63 5.69 -11.16 -3.70
N ILE A 64 4.68 -10.45 -4.18
CA ILE A 64 3.96 -9.45 -3.39
C ILE A 64 3.26 -10.11 -2.18
N PHE A 65 2.87 -11.38 -2.31
CA PHE A 65 2.23 -12.11 -1.22
C PHE A 65 3.20 -12.33 -0.07
N LYS A 66 4.47 -12.51 -0.38
CA LYS A 66 5.51 -12.64 0.64
C LYS A 66 5.58 -11.36 1.48
N TYR A 67 5.52 -10.20 0.82
CA TYR A 67 5.57 -8.93 1.53
C TYR A 67 4.36 -8.74 2.43
N ALA A 68 3.18 -9.09 1.93
CA ALA A 68 1.97 -9.00 2.74
C ALA A 68 2.05 -9.91 3.97
N ASN A 69 2.57 -11.12 3.81
CA ASN A 69 2.74 -12.03 4.93
C ASN A 69 3.72 -11.50 5.97
N LEU A 70 4.83 -10.92 5.51
CA LEU A 70 5.81 -10.32 6.42
C LEU A 70 5.19 -9.18 7.21
N LEU A 71 4.44 -8.32 6.54
CA LEU A 71 3.76 -7.21 7.21
C LEU A 71 2.71 -7.72 8.20
N ASN A 72 2.01 -8.79 7.83
CA ASN A 72 1.02 -9.39 8.72
C ASN A 72 1.64 -9.82 10.04
N HIS A 73 2.87 -10.32 10.00
CA HIS A 73 3.59 -10.72 11.22
C HIS A 73 4.07 -9.52 12.04
N GLU A 74 4.43 -8.44 11.37
CA GLU A 74 5.10 -7.32 12.04
C GLU A 74 4.16 -6.25 12.55
N LEU A 75 2.97 -6.11 11.95
CA LEU A 75 2.02 -5.05 12.30
C LEU A 75 0.94 -5.59 13.24
N ASP A 76 0.51 -4.73 14.19
CA ASP A 76 -0.65 -5.04 15.04
C ASP A 76 -1.96 -4.73 14.29
N UNK A 77 -2.96 -4.94 14.70
CA UNK A 77 -4.14 -4.82 14.12
C UNK A 77 -4.50 -3.55 13.63
N GLU A 78 -4.33 -2.64 14.66
CA GLU A 78 -4.61 -1.24 14.35
C GLU A 78 -3.79 -0.76 13.16
N ASP A 79 -2.51 -1.10 13.15
CA ASP A 79 -1.61 -0.71 12.06
C ASP A 79 -2.02 -1.35 10.75
N LYS A 80 -2.50 -2.60 10.79
CA LYS A 80 -2.96 -3.29 9.58
C LYS A 80 -4.16 -2.56 8.98
N VAL A 81 -5.12 -2.17 9.82
CA VAL A 81 -6.29 -1.43 9.35
C VAL A 81 -5.88 -0.09 8.74
N ASP A 82 -4.93 0.59 9.39
CA ASP A 82 -4.42 1.86 8.87
C ASP A 82 -3.73 1.66 7.52
N LEU A 83 -2.98 0.58 7.37
CA LEU A 83 -2.32 0.29 6.10
C LEU A 83 -3.36 0.01 5.00
N ILE A 84 -4.43 -0.71 5.34
CA ILE A 84 -5.51 -0.97 4.39
C ILE A 84 -6.16 0.34 3.96
N ARG A 85 -6.37 1.27 4.90
CA ARG A 85 -6.87 2.60 4.55
C ARG A 85 -5.96 3.30 3.55
N CYS A 86 -4.65 3.21 3.78
CA CYS A 86 -3.66 3.82 2.89
C CYS A 86 -3.74 3.20 1.49
N ILE A 87 -3.89 1.89 1.44
CA ILE A 87 -3.98 1.16 0.17
C ILE A 87 -5.22 1.62 -0.60
N PHE A 88 -6.37 1.78 0.08
CA PHE A 88 -7.58 2.29 -0.56
C PHE A 88 -7.39 3.74 -1.05
N GLU A 89 -6.65 4.53 -0.28
CA GLU A 89 -6.37 5.91 -0.68
C GLU A 89 -5.62 5.95 -2.00
N VAL A 90 -4.63 5.07 -2.15
CA VAL A 90 -3.90 4.95 -3.41
C VAL A 90 -4.84 4.53 -4.54
N GLY A 91 -5.69 3.55 -4.27
CA GLY A 91 -6.62 3.04 -5.27
C GLY A 91 -7.60 4.09 -5.75
N TYR A 92 -8.01 5.01 -4.88
CA TYR A 92 -8.98 6.06 -5.25
C TYR A 92 -8.32 7.33 -5.79
N SER A 93 -7.02 7.38 -5.76
CA SER A 93 -6.31 8.62 -6.13
C SER A 93 -6.61 9.12 -7.54
N UNK A 94 -6.93 8.17 -8.28
CA UNK A 94 -7.18 8.54 -9.59
C UNK A 94 -8.58 8.81 -9.88
N GLY A 95 -9.22 8.93 -8.91
CA GLY A 95 -10.65 9.14 -8.98
C GLY A 95 -11.43 7.85 -8.74
N UNK A 96 -11.41 7.07 -9.61
CA UNK A 96 -12.22 5.99 -9.41
C UNK A 96 -11.38 4.88 -9.14
N LEU A 97 -11.96 4.01 -8.38
CA LEU A 97 -11.24 2.79 -8.05
C LEU A 97 -11.44 1.76 -9.16
N HIS A 98 -10.43 1.53 -9.91
CA HIS A 98 -10.45 0.53 -10.98
C HIS A 98 -10.71 -0.86 -10.37
N TYR A 99 -11.49 -1.71 -11.07
CA TYR A 99 -11.85 -3.01 -10.49
C TYR A 99 -10.65 -3.92 -10.25
N LEU A 100 -9.60 -3.80 -11.05
CA LEU A 100 -8.38 -4.58 -10.82
C LEU A 100 -7.67 -4.12 -9.55
N GLU A 101 -7.68 -2.83 -9.30
CA GLU A 101 -7.12 -2.29 -8.06
C GLU A 101 -7.90 -2.79 -6.85
N LEU A 102 -9.23 -2.78 -6.96
CA LEU A 102 -10.09 -3.30 -5.88
C LEU A 102 -9.80 -4.78 -5.64
N HIS A 103 -9.63 -5.54 -6.71
CA HIS A 103 -9.32 -6.97 -6.62
C HIS A 103 -8.03 -7.20 -5.82
N TYR A 104 -6.97 -6.43 -6.16
CA TYR A 104 -5.69 -6.53 -5.45
C TYR A 104 -5.83 -6.13 -3.98
N ILE A 105 -6.59 -5.06 -3.71
CA ILE A 105 -6.80 -4.60 -2.34
C ILE A 105 -7.49 -5.69 -1.51
N LYS A 106 -8.47 -6.36 -2.08
CA LYS A 106 -9.17 -7.44 -1.38
C LYS A 106 -8.21 -8.60 -1.08
N ILE A 107 -7.36 -8.95 -2.04
CA ILE A 107 -6.37 -10.01 -1.85
C ILE A 107 -5.39 -9.60 -0.74
N MET A 108 -4.88 -8.39 -0.78
CA MET A 108 -3.94 -7.90 0.23
C MET A 108 -4.58 -7.87 1.61
N SER A 109 -5.81 -7.46 1.70
CA SER A 109 -6.54 -7.43 2.98
C SER A 109 -6.62 -8.82 3.61
N UNK A 110 -6.78 -9.51 2.82
CA UNK A 110 -6.86 -10.75 3.16
C UNK A 110 -5.72 -11.23 3.70
N LEU A 111 -4.69 -11.15 3.06
CA LEU A 111 -3.37 -11.57 3.46
C LEU A 111 -2.93 -10.89 4.76
N LEU A 112 -3.43 -9.69 4.99
CA LEU A 112 -3.14 -8.96 6.22
C LEU A 112 -4.12 -9.34 7.33
N ASN A 113 -4.98 -10.31 7.08
CA ASN A 113 -5.97 -10.81 8.05
C ASN A 113 -6.89 -9.72 8.57
N UNK A 114 -7.17 -8.86 7.79
CA UNK A 114 -7.92 -7.93 8.14
C UNK A 114 -9.20 -8.42 8.04
N GLU A 115 -9.98 -8.18 8.97
CA GLU A 115 -11.35 -8.61 9.02
C GLU A 115 -12.18 -7.85 7.99
N ASN A 116 -13.16 -8.52 7.47
CA ASN A 116 -13.98 -7.95 6.40
C ASN A 116 -14.62 -6.62 6.80
N ASP A 117 -15.08 -6.52 8.04
CA ASP A 117 -15.69 -5.28 8.54
C ASP A 117 -14.71 -4.13 8.51
N ASP A 118 -13.46 -4.40 8.87
CA ASP A 118 -12.41 -3.38 8.86
C ASP A 118 -12.11 -2.92 7.44
N VAL A 119 -12.13 -3.85 6.49
CA VAL A 119 -11.89 -3.54 5.08
C VAL A 119 -13.01 -2.65 4.53
N VAL A 120 -14.25 -3.00 4.82
CA VAL A 120 -15.40 -2.22 4.36
C VAL A 120 -15.36 -0.82 4.94
N LYS A 121 -15.06 -0.71 6.24
CA LYS A 121 -14.95 0.58 6.90
C LYS A 121 -13.86 1.44 6.27
N ALA A 122 -12.69 0.85 6.02
CA ALA A 122 -11.58 1.58 5.41
C ALA A 122 -11.97 2.08 4.02
N LYS A 123 -12.65 1.24 3.22
CA LYS A 123 -13.11 1.60 1.89
C LYS A 123 -14.06 2.80 1.95
N LEU A 124 -15.04 2.75 2.85
CA LEU A 124 -16.03 3.81 2.98
C LEU A 124 -15.40 5.12 3.40
N GLU A 125 -14.42 5.07 4.30
CA GLU A 125 -13.72 6.27 4.76
C GLU A 125 -13.00 6.96 3.62
N LYS A 126 -12.37 6.19 2.72
CA LYS A 126 -11.60 6.76 1.62
C LYS A 126 -12.45 7.13 0.42
N LYS A 127 -13.58 6.48 0.24
CA LYS A 127 -14.50 6.79 -0.86
C LYS A 127 -15.10 8.17 -0.71
N ASN A 128 -15.35 8.59 0.52
CA ASN A 128 -15.91 9.89 0.82
C ASN A 128 -14.84 10.94 0.98
#